data_4915849ab3ec678c4051c900132cdd9a
#
_entry.id   4915849ab3ec678c4051c900132cdd9a
#
_cell.length_a   1.000
_cell.length_b   1.000
_cell.length_c   1.000
_cell.angle_alpha   90.00
_cell.angle_beta   90.00
_cell.angle_gamma   90.00
#
_symmetry.space_group_name_H-M   'P 1'
#
loop_
_entity.id
_entity.type
_entity.pdbx_description
1 polymer ?
#
loop_
_entity_poly.entity_id
_entity_poly.type
_entity_poly.pdbx_seq_one_letter_code
_entity_poly.pdbx_strand_id
1 'polypeptide(L)'
;MKNRYLIIFIIFLYSISISAQNEAYTKGVYVDKQKNSMPYRFLQPKKMEKGKKYPLVLFLHGAGERGNDNESQLRNGGTVFSNPANREKYPCFVLFPQCPEEAYWSLEKRPDQGYKSGNPLPKDTPITSHLRLVKELLDETLATYPIDPKRVYIMGISMGAIATLDMVYRFPDTFAKAVSICGATNIERMREFKGKTQFRFYHGDIDDVIPVTYSREAYEALKSTGKKVEYIEFYGANHNAWHPAFNTKDFLEWSFR
;
A
#
# COMPACT_ATOMS: atom_id res chain seq x y z
N MET A 1 6.32 -36.53 -25.15
CA MET A 1 5.17 -36.41 -24.22
C MET A 1 5.55 -36.18 -22.76
N LYS A 2 6.81 -36.31 -22.33
CA LYS A 2 7.21 -36.15 -20.90
C LYS A 2 7.24 -34.69 -20.38
N ASN A 3 7.41 -33.68 -21.25
CA ASN A 3 7.55 -32.29 -20.77
C ASN A 3 6.24 -31.56 -20.46
N ARG A 4 5.09 -32.04 -21.00
CA ARG A 4 3.79 -31.38 -20.72
C ARG A 4 3.30 -31.58 -19.27
N TYR A 5 3.58 -32.74 -18.68
CA TYR A 5 3.15 -33.02 -17.30
C TYR A 5 3.97 -32.27 -16.25
N LEU A 6 5.25 -31.99 -16.53
CA LEU A 6 6.12 -31.26 -15.61
C LEU A 6 5.69 -29.79 -15.44
N ILE A 7 5.26 -29.14 -16.52
CA ILE A 7 4.80 -27.75 -16.51
C ILE A 7 3.49 -27.62 -15.71
N ILE A 8 2.54 -28.56 -15.91
CA ILE A 8 1.26 -28.55 -15.16
C ILE A 8 1.49 -28.78 -13.66
N PHE A 9 2.42 -29.64 -13.29
CA PHE A 9 2.73 -29.91 -11.88
C PHE A 9 3.39 -28.72 -11.17
N ILE A 10 4.28 -28.01 -11.85
CA ILE A 10 4.92 -26.79 -11.32
C ILE A 10 3.90 -25.66 -11.14
N ILE A 11 2.98 -25.46 -12.11
CA ILE A 11 1.92 -24.43 -12.00
C ILE A 11 0.97 -24.77 -10.84
N PHE A 12 0.61 -26.03 -10.66
CA PHE A 12 -0.27 -26.47 -9.58
C PHE A 12 0.37 -26.28 -8.18
N LEU A 13 1.64 -26.64 -8.03
CA LEU A 13 2.40 -26.42 -6.78
C LEU A 13 2.55 -24.92 -6.45
N TYR A 14 2.76 -24.08 -7.46
CA TYR A 14 2.86 -22.63 -7.28
C TYR A 14 1.53 -22.02 -6.83
N SER A 15 0.42 -22.45 -7.43
CA SER A 15 -0.93 -22.01 -7.05
C SER A 15 -1.32 -22.43 -5.63
N ILE A 16 -0.97 -23.63 -5.20
CA ILE A 16 -1.17 -24.11 -3.83
C ILE A 16 -0.37 -23.26 -2.83
N SER A 17 0.89 -22.93 -3.18
CA SER A 17 1.74 -22.11 -2.29
C SER A 17 1.19 -20.71 -2.09
N ILE A 18 0.65 -20.06 -3.12
CA ILE A 18 0.03 -18.73 -3.01
C ILE A 18 -1.25 -18.78 -2.17
N SER A 19 -2.10 -19.77 -2.38
CA SER A 19 -3.32 -19.95 -1.59
C SER A 19 -3.00 -20.12 -0.10
N ALA A 20 -2.05 -20.99 0.24
CA ALA A 20 -1.63 -21.22 1.62
C ALA A 20 -1.01 -19.96 2.28
N GLN A 21 -0.34 -19.12 1.51
CA GLN A 21 0.20 -17.84 2.02
C GLN A 21 -0.92 -16.83 2.30
N ASN A 22 -1.96 -16.80 1.48
CA ASN A 22 -3.12 -15.93 1.71
C ASN A 22 -3.98 -16.38 2.91
N GLU A 23 -4.01 -17.67 3.23
CA GLU A 23 -4.68 -18.22 4.42
C GLU A 23 -4.08 -17.70 5.74
N ALA A 24 -2.84 -17.18 5.71
CA ALA A 24 -2.25 -16.54 6.88
C ALA A 24 -2.95 -15.25 7.30
N TYR A 25 -3.74 -14.65 6.41
CA TYR A 25 -4.54 -13.46 6.68
C TYR A 25 -5.95 -13.84 7.11
N THR A 26 -6.38 -13.39 8.28
CA THR A 26 -7.78 -13.51 8.71
C THR A 26 -8.65 -12.54 7.90
N LYS A 27 -9.90 -12.96 7.61
CA LYS A 27 -10.93 -12.10 7.02
C LYS A 27 -11.63 -11.32 8.11
N GLY A 28 -11.86 -10.03 7.89
CA GLY A 28 -12.68 -9.18 8.75
C GLY A 28 -13.54 -8.23 7.92
N VAL A 29 -14.52 -7.64 8.56
CA VAL A 29 -15.32 -6.54 8.02
C VAL A 29 -15.42 -5.49 9.11
N TYR A 30 -14.92 -4.29 8.81
CA TYR A 30 -15.13 -3.12 9.65
C TYR A 30 -16.50 -2.51 9.34
N VAL A 31 -17.21 -2.07 10.36
CA VAL A 31 -18.52 -1.41 10.22
C VAL A 31 -18.50 -0.14 11.08
N ASP A 32 -18.70 1.02 10.44
CA ASP A 32 -18.77 2.30 11.15
C ASP A 32 -20.12 2.50 11.86
N LYS A 33 -20.25 3.60 12.59
CA LYS A 33 -21.51 3.98 13.29
C LYS A 33 -22.67 4.27 12.34
N GLN A 34 -22.40 4.59 11.07
CA GLN A 34 -23.38 4.84 10.01
C GLN A 34 -23.73 3.56 9.23
N LYS A 35 -23.21 2.40 9.65
CA LYS A 35 -23.38 1.09 9.01
C LYS A 35 -22.71 0.95 7.64
N ASN A 36 -21.77 1.84 7.30
CA ASN A 36 -20.90 1.60 6.17
C ASN A 36 -19.90 0.50 6.51
N SER A 37 -19.60 -0.38 5.57
CA SER A 37 -18.74 -1.53 5.80
C SER A 37 -17.52 -1.52 4.88
N MET A 38 -16.42 -2.09 5.38
CA MET A 38 -15.18 -2.26 4.63
C MET A 38 -14.59 -3.63 4.91
N PRO A 39 -14.57 -4.53 3.92
CA PRO A 39 -13.85 -5.79 4.04
C PRO A 39 -12.35 -5.54 4.21
N TYR A 40 -11.70 -6.36 5.00
CA TYR A 40 -10.24 -6.30 5.16
C TYR A 40 -9.63 -7.66 5.42
N ARG A 41 -8.36 -7.79 5.11
CA ARG A 41 -7.50 -8.91 5.48
C ARG A 41 -6.49 -8.46 6.51
N PHE A 42 -6.26 -9.28 7.52
CA PHE A 42 -5.40 -8.95 8.65
C PHE A 42 -4.39 -10.06 8.94
N LEU A 43 -3.11 -9.71 8.91
CA LEU A 43 -2.01 -10.60 9.29
C LEU A 43 -1.48 -10.20 10.67
N GLN A 44 -1.28 -11.17 11.53
CA GLN A 44 -0.64 -10.98 12.83
C GLN A 44 0.77 -11.59 12.85
N PRO A 45 1.69 -11.12 13.71
CA PRO A 45 2.95 -11.79 13.95
C PRO A 45 2.74 -13.28 14.28
N LYS A 46 3.61 -14.17 13.78
CA LYS A 46 3.52 -15.61 14.05
C LYS A 46 3.57 -15.94 15.55
N LYS A 47 4.37 -15.18 16.28
CA LYS A 47 4.54 -15.29 17.74
C LYS A 47 4.50 -13.90 18.32
N MET A 48 3.73 -13.72 19.36
CA MET A 48 3.67 -12.48 20.13
C MET A 48 4.19 -12.71 21.54
N GLU A 49 5.12 -11.88 21.97
CA GLU A 49 5.70 -11.90 23.31
C GLU A 49 4.89 -10.97 24.22
N LYS A 50 4.64 -11.39 25.45
CA LYS A 50 3.88 -10.60 26.43
C LYS A 50 4.55 -9.24 26.66
N GLY A 51 3.77 -8.17 26.52
CA GLY A 51 4.26 -6.80 26.72
C GLY A 51 5.04 -6.18 25.55
N LYS A 52 5.34 -6.93 24.51
CA LYS A 52 6.03 -6.42 23.32
C LYS A 52 5.04 -5.77 22.36
N LYS A 53 5.42 -4.63 21.79
CA LYS A 53 4.68 -3.95 20.73
C LYS A 53 5.35 -4.17 19.37
N TYR A 54 4.52 -4.29 18.34
CA TYR A 54 4.95 -4.64 16.98
C TYR A 54 4.63 -3.53 16.00
N PRO A 55 5.35 -3.41 14.86
CA PRO A 55 4.96 -2.52 13.79
C PRO A 55 3.62 -2.91 13.17
N LEU A 56 2.95 -1.93 12.53
CA LEU A 56 1.81 -2.15 11.65
C LEU A 56 2.13 -1.62 10.26
N VAL A 57 1.79 -2.40 9.23
CA VAL A 57 1.75 -1.96 7.83
C VAL A 57 0.29 -1.87 7.40
N LEU A 58 -0.16 -0.69 6.98
CA LEU A 58 -1.38 -0.49 6.21
C LEU A 58 -1.01 -0.55 4.73
N PHE A 59 -1.59 -1.50 3.99
CA PHE A 59 -1.34 -1.63 2.55
C PHE A 59 -2.61 -1.35 1.74
N LEU A 60 -2.52 -0.41 0.81
CA LEU A 60 -3.62 0.02 -0.06
C LEU A 60 -3.40 -0.51 -1.48
N HIS A 61 -4.32 -1.32 -1.94
CA HIS A 61 -4.26 -1.97 -3.25
C HIS A 61 -4.57 -1.03 -4.43
N GLY A 62 -4.25 -1.46 -5.64
CA GLY A 62 -4.56 -0.76 -6.88
C GLY A 62 -6.02 -0.91 -7.33
N ALA A 63 -6.36 -0.26 -8.44
CA ALA A 63 -7.75 -0.27 -8.95
C ALA A 63 -8.24 -1.65 -9.41
N GLY A 64 -7.32 -2.53 -9.82
CA GLY A 64 -7.65 -3.89 -10.28
C GLY A 64 -8.05 -4.88 -9.18
N GLU A 65 -7.84 -4.52 -7.91
CA GLU A 65 -8.14 -5.33 -6.74
C GLU A 65 -9.40 -4.86 -6.00
N ARG A 66 -10.13 -3.87 -6.54
CA ARG A 66 -11.42 -3.42 -6.00
C ARG A 66 -12.44 -4.55 -6.04
N GLY A 67 -13.42 -4.49 -5.15
CA GLY A 67 -14.47 -5.50 -5.05
C GLY A 67 -14.97 -5.67 -3.62
N ASN A 68 -15.66 -6.79 -3.40
CA ASN A 68 -16.23 -7.17 -2.10
C ASN A 68 -15.97 -8.65 -1.75
N ASP A 69 -15.09 -9.32 -2.49
CA ASP A 69 -14.74 -10.72 -2.28
C ASP A 69 -13.88 -10.96 -1.04
N ASN A 70 -13.31 -9.89 -0.50
CA ASN A 70 -12.35 -9.93 0.60
C ASN A 70 -11.15 -10.87 0.33
N GLU A 71 -10.69 -10.90 -0.92
CA GLU A 71 -9.57 -11.73 -1.39
C GLU A 71 -8.67 -11.00 -2.38
N SER A 72 -9.24 -10.28 -3.35
CA SER A 72 -8.52 -9.64 -4.44
C SER A 72 -7.49 -8.61 -3.97
N GLN A 73 -7.72 -7.95 -2.82
CA GLN A 73 -6.78 -6.98 -2.24
C GLN A 73 -5.40 -7.56 -1.90
N LEU A 74 -5.28 -8.90 -1.76
CA LEU A 74 -4.00 -9.57 -1.49
C LEU A 74 -3.21 -9.91 -2.76
N ARG A 75 -3.80 -9.77 -3.95
CA ARG A 75 -3.20 -10.20 -5.24
C ARG A 75 -1.81 -9.61 -5.45
N ASN A 76 -1.66 -8.31 -5.20
CA ASN A 76 -0.39 -7.62 -5.31
C ASN A 76 0.06 -7.15 -3.91
N GLY A 77 1.13 -7.77 -3.39
CA GLY A 77 1.72 -7.40 -2.10
C GLY A 77 1.40 -8.34 -0.94
N GLY A 78 0.31 -9.12 -0.98
CA GLY A 78 -0.05 -10.04 0.11
C GLY A 78 1.07 -11.03 0.44
N THR A 79 1.66 -11.65 -0.56
CA THR A 79 2.74 -12.63 -0.40
C THR A 79 4.05 -12.02 0.13
N VAL A 80 4.27 -10.73 -0.02
CA VAL A 80 5.46 -10.06 0.53
C VAL A 80 5.52 -10.21 2.05
N PHE A 81 4.38 -10.04 2.72
CA PHE A 81 4.33 -10.10 4.18
C PHE A 81 3.99 -11.51 4.71
N SER A 82 3.27 -12.33 3.95
CA SER A 82 2.93 -13.69 4.37
C SER A 82 4.04 -14.72 4.09
N ASN A 83 5.05 -14.36 3.31
CA ASN A 83 6.22 -15.21 3.08
C ASN A 83 6.85 -15.65 4.43
N PRO A 84 7.07 -16.95 4.67
CA PRO A 84 7.55 -17.45 5.95
C PRO A 84 8.85 -16.82 6.46
N ALA A 85 9.83 -16.59 5.57
CA ALA A 85 11.10 -15.96 5.92
C ALA A 85 10.93 -14.48 6.30
N ASN A 86 10.06 -13.75 5.57
CA ASN A 86 9.77 -12.36 5.88
C ASN A 86 9.00 -12.22 7.19
N ARG A 87 8.04 -13.10 7.48
CA ARG A 87 7.31 -13.14 8.75
C ARG A 87 8.21 -13.42 9.95
N GLU A 88 9.25 -14.20 9.76
CA GLU A 88 10.25 -14.48 10.81
C GLU A 88 11.15 -13.28 11.05
N LYS A 89 11.66 -12.68 9.96
CA LYS A 89 12.63 -11.58 10.03
C LYS A 89 11.98 -10.25 10.43
N TYR A 90 10.72 -10.00 10.01
CA TYR A 90 10.00 -8.75 10.20
C TYR A 90 8.61 -9.01 10.82
N PRO A 91 8.54 -9.48 12.09
CA PRO A 91 7.26 -9.73 12.73
C PRO A 91 6.47 -8.42 12.88
N CYS A 92 5.31 -8.33 12.22
CA CYS A 92 4.47 -7.15 12.16
C CYS A 92 3.00 -7.54 12.00
N PHE A 93 2.11 -6.58 12.29
CA PHE A 93 0.74 -6.60 11.84
C PHE A 93 0.67 -6.05 10.43
N VAL A 94 -0.22 -6.59 9.60
CA VAL A 94 -0.49 -6.04 8.27
C VAL A 94 -1.98 -5.97 8.03
N LEU A 95 -2.46 -4.81 7.58
CA LEU A 95 -3.85 -4.52 7.31
C LEU A 95 -4.04 -4.21 5.82
N PHE A 96 -4.88 -5.00 5.15
CA PHE A 96 -5.26 -4.85 3.75
C PHE A 96 -6.77 -4.59 3.66
N PRO A 97 -7.26 -3.36 3.72
CA PRO A 97 -8.65 -3.05 3.41
C PRO A 97 -8.94 -3.25 1.93
N GLN A 98 -10.22 -3.48 1.58
CA GLN A 98 -10.67 -3.59 0.19
C GLN A 98 -11.62 -2.46 -0.17
N CYS A 99 -11.26 -1.69 -1.20
CA CYS A 99 -12.11 -0.66 -1.79
C CYS A 99 -13.19 -1.30 -2.64
N PRO A 100 -14.46 -0.86 -2.56
CA PRO A 100 -15.53 -1.35 -3.43
C PRO A 100 -15.24 -1.15 -4.91
N GLU A 101 -15.88 -1.93 -5.77
CA GLU A 101 -15.64 -1.91 -7.22
C GLU A 101 -15.97 -0.55 -7.84
N GLU A 102 -17.05 0.09 -7.39
CA GLU A 102 -17.56 1.37 -7.87
C GLU A 102 -16.80 2.59 -7.32
N ALA A 103 -15.90 2.38 -6.36
CA ALA A 103 -15.24 3.45 -5.62
C ALA A 103 -13.74 3.58 -5.92
N TYR A 104 -13.17 4.70 -5.47
CA TYR A 104 -11.74 4.96 -5.42
C TYR A 104 -11.35 5.39 -4.01
N TRP A 105 -10.06 5.20 -3.62
CA TRP A 105 -9.60 5.56 -2.30
C TRP A 105 -9.69 7.07 -2.01
N SER A 106 -9.01 7.88 -2.81
CA SER A 106 -8.81 9.32 -2.55
C SER A 106 -9.56 10.24 -3.49
N LEU A 107 -10.08 9.70 -4.58
CA LEU A 107 -10.83 10.44 -5.58
C LEU A 107 -12.22 9.84 -5.67
N GLU A 108 -13.22 10.64 -5.95
CA GLU A 108 -14.58 10.11 -6.20
C GLU A 108 -14.63 9.23 -7.44
N LYS A 109 -13.85 9.60 -8.46
CA LYS A 109 -13.66 8.80 -9.69
C LYS A 109 -12.26 9.00 -10.27
N ARG A 110 -11.86 8.10 -11.16
CA ARG A 110 -10.67 8.31 -11.97
C ARG A 110 -10.82 9.59 -12.82
N PRO A 111 -9.76 10.40 -12.99
CA PRO A 111 -9.81 11.54 -13.90
C PRO A 111 -10.29 11.13 -15.30
N ASP A 112 -11.29 11.83 -15.86
CA ASP A 112 -11.93 11.44 -17.13
C ASP A 112 -10.93 11.33 -18.30
N GLN A 113 -9.88 12.14 -18.28
CA GLN A 113 -8.81 12.12 -19.28
C GLN A 113 -7.59 11.28 -18.84
N GLY A 114 -7.72 10.46 -17.79
CA GLY A 114 -6.61 9.76 -17.16
C GLY A 114 -5.64 10.69 -16.44
N TYR A 115 -4.50 10.15 -16.03
CA TYR A 115 -3.42 10.93 -15.43
C TYR A 115 -2.52 11.47 -16.55
N LYS A 116 -2.21 12.76 -16.52
CA LYS A 116 -1.36 13.41 -17.55
C LYS A 116 -0.29 14.25 -16.90
N SER A 117 0.94 14.18 -17.41
CA SER A 117 2.02 15.08 -17.00
C SER A 117 1.57 16.54 -17.07
N GLY A 118 1.91 17.32 -16.06
CA GLY A 118 1.53 18.72 -15.96
C GLY A 118 0.06 18.97 -15.59
N ASN A 119 -0.75 17.93 -15.37
CA ASN A 119 -2.13 18.08 -14.91
C ASN A 119 -2.20 17.72 -13.41
N PRO A 120 -2.15 18.69 -12.50
CA PRO A 120 -2.11 18.40 -11.06
C PRO A 120 -3.41 17.75 -10.58
N LEU A 121 -3.30 16.80 -9.65
CA LEU A 121 -4.47 16.34 -8.89
C LEU A 121 -5.03 17.48 -8.05
N PRO A 122 -6.34 17.50 -7.75
CA PRO A 122 -6.93 18.51 -6.88
C PRO A 122 -6.25 18.53 -5.50
N LYS A 123 -5.97 19.71 -4.96
CA LYS A 123 -5.36 19.88 -3.64
C LYS A 123 -6.40 19.76 -2.52
N ASP A 124 -7.45 20.54 -2.61
CA ASP A 124 -8.43 20.71 -1.53
C ASP A 124 -9.69 19.89 -1.83
N THR A 125 -9.56 18.57 -1.69
CA THR A 125 -10.70 17.66 -1.80
C THR A 125 -11.12 17.16 -0.43
N PRO A 126 -12.43 17.00 -0.15
CA PRO A 126 -12.90 16.28 1.00
C PRO A 126 -12.29 14.86 1.04
N ILE A 127 -12.12 14.33 2.25
CA ILE A 127 -11.80 12.90 2.39
C ILE A 127 -12.98 12.07 1.90
N THR A 128 -12.71 11.07 1.06
CA THR A 128 -13.76 10.15 0.62
C THR A 128 -14.29 9.31 1.77
N SER A 129 -15.52 8.82 1.67
CA SER A 129 -16.09 7.90 2.67
C SER A 129 -15.23 6.65 2.87
N HIS A 130 -14.68 6.09 1.80
CA HIS A 130 -13.85 4.89 1.84
C HIS A 130 -12.50 5.13 2.51
N LEU A 131 -11.85 6.26 2.24
CA LEU A 131 -10.58 6.60 2.89
C LEU A 131 -10.79 6.96 4.38
N ARG A 132 -11.95 7.52 4.74
CA ARG A 132 -12.35 7.73 6.12
C ARG A 132 -12.53 6.40 6.85
N LEU A 133 -13.21 5.42 6.25
CA LEU A 133 -13.35 4.07 6.81
C LEU A 133 -11.99 3.40 7.01
N VAL A 134 -11.04 3.56 6.09
CA VAL A 134 -9.65 3.08 6.27
C VAL A 134 -9.02 3.69 7.51
N LYS A 135 -9.20 5.00 7.73
CA LYS A 135 -8.63 5.68 8.91
C LYS A 135 -9.26 5.19 10.20
N GLU A 136 -10.57 5.04 10.23
CA GLU A 136 -11.30 4.52 11.41
C GLU A 136 -10.93 3.08 11.73
N LEU A 137 -10.83 2.20 10.72
CA LEU A 137 -10.34 0.83 10.87
C LEU A 137 -8.90 0.80 11.39
N LEU A 138 -8.04 1.67 10.89
CA LEU A 138 -6.66 1.80 11.38
C LEU A 138 -6.65 2.20 12.86
N ASP A 139 -7.44 3.19 13.26
CA ASP A 139 -7.50 3.67 14.65
C ASP A 139 -8.02 2.57 15.60
N GLU A 140 -9.06 1.83 15.21
CA GLU A 140 -9.55 0.69 15.97
C GLU A 140 -8.48 -0.40 16.11
N THR A 141 -7.76 -0.68 15.03
CA THR A 141 -6.67 -1.67 15.02
C THR A 141 -5.54 -1.24 15.98
N LEU A 142 -5.16 0.03 15.96
CA LEU A 142 -4.15 0.58 16.87
C LEU A 142 -4.57 0.54 18.34
N ALA A 143 -5.85 0.71 18.62
CA ALA A 143 -6.39 0.64 19.98
C ALA A 143 -6.52 -0.79 20.49
N THR A 144 -6.75 -1.76 19.61
CA THR A 144 -7.08 -3.15 19.97
C THR A 144 -5.84 -4.03 20.12
N TYR A 145 -4.83 -3.83 19.29
CA TYR A 145 -3.68 -4.73 19.21
C TYR A 145 -2.41 -4.11 19.82
N PRO A 146 -1.42 -4.91 20.24
CA PRO A 146 -0.17 -4.43 20.80
C PRO A 146 0.76 -3.84 19.72
N ILE A 147 0.30 -2.77 19.08
CA ILE A 147 1.02 -2.06 18.03
C ILE A 147 1.81 -0.89 18.63
N ASP A 148 3.03 -0.69 18.12
CA ASP A 148 3.84 0.47 18.45
C ASP A 148 3.38 1.67 17.59
N PRO A 149 2.77 2.72 18.18
CA PRO A 149 2.27 3.86 17.43
C PRO A 149 3.37 4.66 16.71
N LYS A 150 4.64 4.46 17.08
CA LYS A 150 5.79 5.05 16.41
C LYS A 150 6.27 4.24 15.19
N ARG A 151 5.72 3.05 14.99
CA ARG A 151 6.09 2.14 13.90
C ARG A 151 4.87 1.73 13.08
N VAL A 152 4.07 2.73 12.69
CA VAL A 152 2.95 2.59 11.76
C VAL A 152 3.43 3.01 10.38
N TYR A 153 3.34 2.12 9.42
CA TYR A 153 3.81 2.32 8.04
C TYR A 153 2.64 2.22 7.08
N ILE A 154 2.67 3.00 6.02
CA ILE A 154 1.66 2.93 4.96
C ILE A 154 2.33 2.66 3.61
N MET A 155 1.75 1.77 2.84
CA MET A 155 2.24 1.39 1.51
C MET A 155 1.07 1.29 0.55
N GLY A 156 1.31 1.57 -0.72
CA GLY A 156 0.29 1.38 -1.73
C GLY A 156 0.84 1.32 -3.13
N ILE A 157 0.04 0.73 -4.02
CA ILE A 157 0.32 0.62 -5.45
C ILE A 157 -0.73 1.35 -6.26
N SER A 158 -0.34 2.09 -7.32
CA SER A 158 -1.28 2.73 -8.25
C SER A 158 -2.31 3.60 -7.51
N MET A 159 -3.60 3.30 -7.62
CA MET A 159 -4.69 3.93 -6.87
C MET A 159 -4.41 3.97 -5.35
N GLY A 160 -3.86 2.91 -4.79
CA GLY A 160 -3.48 2.83 -3.38
C GLY A 160 -2.25 3.67 -3.05
N ALA A 161 -1.35 3.90 -4.00
CA ALA A 161 -0.21 4.80 -3.83
C ALA A 161 -0.65 6.27 -3.77
N ILE A 162 -1.65 6.65 -4.56
CA ILE A 162 -2.32 7.96 -4.46
C ILE A 162 -2.91 8.12 -3.05
N ALA A 163 -3.63 7.12 -2.58
CA ALA A 163 -4.22 7.12 -1.25
C ALA A 163 -3.18 7.16 -0.12
N THR A 164 -2.06 6.48 -0.30
CA THR A 164 -0.92 6.54 0.64
C THR A 164 -0.47 7.98 0.85
N LEU A 165 -0.26 8.73 -0.22
CA LEU A 165 0.18 10.12 -0.15
C LEU A 165 -0.91 11.05 0.40
N ASP A 166 -2.18 10.80 0.07
CA ASP A 166 -3.33 11.54 0.61
C ASP A 166 -3.50 11.29 2.13
N MET A 167 -3.40 10.04 2.58
CA MET A 167 -3.45 9.68 4.01
C MET A 167 -2.32 10.35 4.81
N VAL A 168 -1.10 10.32 4.28
CA VAL A 168 0.05 10.95 4.96
C VAL A 168 -0.13 12.46 5.06
N TYR A 169 -0.63 13.10 4.01
CA TYR A 169 -0.88 14.55 4.02
C TYR A 169 -1.96 14.93 5.04
N ARG A 170 -3.07 14.17 5.08
CA ARG A 170 -4.20 14.44 5.99
C ARG A 170 -3.90 14.10 7.45
N PHE A 171 -3.08 13.09 7.68
CA PHE A 171 -2.75 12.56 9.01
C PHE A 171 -1.24 12.55 9.24
N PRO A 172 -0.61 13.75 9.33
CA PRO A 172 0.85 13.91 9.24
C PRO A 172 1.63 13.27 10.40
N ASP A 173 0.97 12.98 11.53
CA ASP A 173 1.58 12.40 12.73
C ASP A 173 1.34 10.88 12.86
N THR A 174 0.61 10.27 11.90
CA THR A 174 0.20 8.86 12.01
C THR A 174 1.28 7.89 11.51
N PHE A 175 1.95 8.23 10.41
CA PHE A 175 2.81 7.29 9.72
C PHE A 175 4.29 7.65 9.85
N ALA A 176 5.10 6.69 10.33
CA ALA A 176 6.54 6.86 10.40
C ALA A 176 7.20 6.74 9.01
N LYS A 177 6.64 5.88 8.15
CA LYS A 177 7.14 5.68 6.77
C LYS A 177 5.99 5.50 5.79
N ALA A 178 6.23 5.94 4.54
CA ALA A 178 5.31 5.81 3.43
C ALA A 178 6.03 5.27 2.19
N VAL A 179 5.46 4.25 1.56
CA VAL A 179 5.93 3.69 0.28
C VAL A 179 4.86 3.90 -0.77
N SER A 180 5.19 4.67 -1.81
CA SER A 180 4.31 4.94 -2.95
C SER A 180 4.88 4.29 -4.20
N ILE A 181 4.14 3.35 -4.81
CA ILE A 181 4.57 2.64 -6.02
C ILE A 181 3.63 2.99 -7.17
N CYS A 182 4.15 3.62 -8.22
CA CYS A 182 3.38 4.10 -9.39
C CYS A 182 2.19 5.00 -8.98
N GLY A 183 2.43 5.94 -8.06
CA GLY A 183 1.40 6.84 -7.55
C GLY A 183 1.43 8.23 -8.17
N ALA A 184 0.42 9.01 -7.83
CA ALA A 184 0.32 10.44 -8.14
C ALA A 184 -0.13 11.22 -6.90
N THR A 185 0.20 12.49 -6.85
CA THR A 185 -0.27 13.40 -5.79
C THR A 185 -0.35 14.84 -6.31
N ASN A 186 -1.01 15.70 -5.56
CA ASN A 186 -0.86 17.14 -5.76
C ASN A 186 0.49 17.59 -5.17
N ILE A 187 1.29 18.27 -5.97
CA ILE A 187 2.65 18.64 -5.61
C ILE A 187 2.71 19.64 -4.46
N GLU A 188 1.73 20.55 -4.35
CA GLU A 188 1.67 21.54 -3.28
C GLU A 188 1.46 20.87 -1.92
N ARG A 189 0.69 19.77 -1.87
CA ARG A 189 0.57 18.96 -0.65
C ARG A 189 1.92 18.44 -0.17
N MET A 190 2.79 18.04 -1.08
CA MET A 190 4.13 17.55 -0.73
C MET A 190 5.05 18.70 -0.26
N ARG A 191 4.96 19.88 -0.89
CA ARG A 191 5.69 21.08 -0.44
C ARG A 191 5.25 21.56 0.93
N GLU A 192 3.96 21.47 1.23
CA GLU A 192 3.38 21.95 2.48
C GLU A 192 3.40 20.90 3.61
N PHE A 193 3.81 19.67 3.32
CA PHE A 193 3.79 18.59 4.28
C PHE A 193 4.63 18.88 5.54
N LYS A 194 4.00 18.85 6.72
CA LYS A 194 4.63 19.20 8.01
C LYS A 194 5.05 17.98 8.84
N GLY A 195 4.55 16.78 8.53
CA GLY A 195 4.84 15.57 9.27
C GLY A 195 6.31 15.13 9.23
N LYS A 196 6.61 14.06 9.98
CA LYS A 196 7.97 13.48 10.09
C LYS A 196 8.13 12.19 9.28
N THR A 197 7.12 11.82 8.51
CA THR A 197 7.13 10.60 7.68
C THR A 197 8.35 10.58 6.76
N GLN A 198 9.01 9.43 6.69
CA GLN A 198 10.04 9.15 5.68
C GLN A 198 9.37 8.51 4.47
N PHE A 199 9.78 8.93 3.28
CA PHE A 199 9.14 8.49 2.04
C PHE A 199 10.09 7.65 1.20
N ARG A 200 9.53 6.64 0.52
CA ARG A 200 10.19 5.96 -0.60
C ARG A 200 9.22 5.84 -1.76
N PHE A 201 9.65 6.31 -2.92
CA PHE A 201 8.91 6.21 -4.16
C PHE A 201 9.54 5.15 -5.06
N TYR A 202 8.68 4.39 -5.75
CA TYR A 202 9.06 3.48 -6.83
C TYR A 202 8.20 3.78 -8.05
N HIS A 203 8.80 3.83 -9.25
CA HIS A 203 8.05 4.06 -10.48
C HIS A 203 8.74 3.42 -11.68
N GLY A 204 7.97 3.03 -12.69
CA GLY A 204 8.50 2.64 -14.00
C GLY A 204 8.66 3.88 -14.90
N ASP A 205 9.77 4.00 -15.61
CA ASP A 205 10.07 5.18 -16.42
C ASP A 205 9.18 5.31 -17.67
N ILE A 206 8.60 4.20 -18.13
CA ILE A 206 7.66 4.17 -19.27
C ILE A 206 6.21 3.87 -18.84
N ASP A 207 5.84 4.26 -17.60
CA ASP A 207 4.47 4.11 -17.10
C ASP A 207 3.46 4.91 -17.95
N ASP A 208 2.59 4.19 -18.67
CA ASP A 208 1.58 4.74 -19.58
C ASP A 208 0.21 4.95 -18.93
N VAL A 209 0.05 4.60 -17.64
CA VAL A 209 -1.18 4.77 -16.86
C VAL A 209 -1.10 5.98 -15.94
N ILE A 210 -0.02 6.06 -15.14
CA ILE A 210 0.30 7.20 -14.27
C ILE A 210 1.72 7.66 -14.65
N PRO A 211 1.87 8.80 -15.32
CA PRO A 211 3.17 9.29 -15.73
C PRO A 211 4.19 9.38 -14.59
N VAL A 212 5.39 8.92 -14.84
CA VAL A 212 6.52 8.90 -13.89
C VAL A 212 6.84 10.29 -13.31
N THR A 213 6.49 11.35 -14.04
CA THR A 213 6.67 12.74 -13.61
C THR A 213 6.02 13.04 -12.26
N TYR A 214 4.88 12.41 -11.94
CA TYR A 214 4.25 12.60 -10.62
C TYR A 214 5.16 12.18 -9.45
N SER A 215 5.84 11.04 -9.58
CA SER A 215 6.77 10.60 -8.52
C SER A 215 8.05 11.41 -8.50
N ARG A 216 8.58 11.81 -9.66
CA ARG A 216 9.76 12.69 -9.76
C ARG A 216 9.49 14.04 -9.09
N GLU A 217 8.37 14.68 -9.41
CA GLU A 217 7.98 15.96 -8.84
C GLU A 217 7.68 15.86 -7.33
N ALA A 218 7.02 14.80 -6.88
CA ALA A 218 6.76 14.57 -5.46
C ALA A 218 8.06 14.38 -4.67
N TYR A 219 9.01 13.62 -5.21
CA TYR A 219 10.34 13.45 -4.65
C TYR A 219 11.07 14.77 -4.51
N GLU A 220 11.16 15.57 -5.58
CA GLU A 220 11.84 16.87 -5.55
C GLU A 220 11.16 17.86 -4.58
N ALA A 221 9.84 17.86 -4.52
CA ALA A 221 9.10 18.71 -3.59
C ALA A 221 9.40 18.36 -2.12
N LEU A 222 9.39 17.09 -1.75
CA LEU A 222 9.72 16.66 -0.39
C LEU A 222 11.20 16.92 -0.07
N LYS A 223 12.10 16.64 -1.00
CA LYS A 223 13.53 16.88 -0.86
C LYS A 223 13.85 18.35 -0.65
N SER A 224 13.20 19.25 -1.41
CA SER A 224 13.40 20.69 -1.29
C SER A 224 12.99 21.26 0.08
N THR A 225 12.10 20.56 0.80
CA THR A 225 11.67 20.92 2.16
C THR A 225 12.45 20.18 3.26
N GLY A 226 13.53 19.48 2.91
CA GLY A 226 14.39 18.76 3.84
C GLY A 226 13.80 17.47 4.40
N LYS A 227 12.76 16.91 3.77
CA LYS A 227 12.17 15.62 4.17
C LYS A 227 13.10 14.46 3.79
N LYS A 228 13.08 13.40 4.61
CA LYS A 228 13.75 12.14 4.26
C LYS A 228 12.96 11.44 3.19
N VAL A 229 13.48 11.41 1.98
CA VAL A 229 12.82 10.82 0.82
C VAL A 229 13.85 10.10 -0.07
N GLU A 230 13.46 8.92 -0.55
CA GLU A 230 14.23 8.14 -1.53
C GLU A 230 13.35 7.88 -2.77
N TYR A 231 13.98 7.78 -3.92
CA TYR A 231 13.31 7.52 -5.18
C TYR A 231 14.07 6.48 -5.99
N ILE A 232 13.37 5.44 -6.39
CA ILE A 232 13.89 4.37 -7.23
C ILE A 232 13.03 4.29 -8.50
N GLU A 233 13.67 4.51 -9.64
CA GLU A 233 13.06 4.41 -10.96
C GLU A 233 13.53 3.13 -11.65
N PHE A 234 12.60 2.37 -12.21
CA PHE A 234 12.90 1.13 -12.92
C PHE A 234 12.86 1.38 -14.43
N TYR A 235 14.04 1.32 -15.04
CA TYR A 235 14.20 1.51 -16.48
C TYR A 235 13.48 0.41 -17.27
N GLY A 236 12.69 0.80 -18.27
CA GLY A 236 11.89 -0.10 -19.11
C GLY A 236 10.68 -0.72 -18.41
N ALA A 237 10.37 -0.31 -17.17
CA ALA A 237 9.17 -0.78 -16.48
C ALA A 237 7.97 0.12 -16.78
N ASN A 238 6.83 -0.51 -17.05
CA ASN A 238 5.53 0.15 -17.20
C ASN A 238 4.79 0.20 -15.85
N HIS A 239 3.46 0.36 -15.85
CA HIS A 239 2.58 0.49 -14.67
C HIS A 239 2.53 -0.75 -13.75
N ASN A 240 3.45 -1.65 -13.88
CA ASN A 240 3.62 -2.84 -13.05
C ASN A 240 4.91 -2.82 -12.21
N ALA A 241 5.48 -1.65 -11.97
CA ALA A 241 6.74 -1.49 -11.23
C ALA A 241 6.70 -1.99 -9.78
N TRP A 242 5.54 -2.38 -9.23
CA TRP A 242 5.46 -3.08 -7.95
C TRP A 242 6.15 -4.45 -7.96
N HIS A 243 6.21 -5.14 -9.12
CA HIS A 243 6.94 -6.39 -9.21
C HIS A 243 8.44 -6.24 -8.94
N PRO A 244 9.19 -5.37 -9.64
CA PRO A 244 10.59 -5.12 -9.29
C PRO A 244 10.73 -4.43 -7.93
N ALA A 245 9.78 -3.56 -7.50
CA ALA A 245 9.86 -2.90 -6.20
C ALA A 245 9.85 -3.90 -5.04
N PHE A 246 8.92 -4.88 -5.03
CA PHE A 246 8.86 -5.92 -4.00
C PHE A 246 10.10 -6.83 -4.00
N ASN A 247 10.79 -6.96 -5.12
CA ASN A 247 12.02 -7.72 -5.27
C ASN A 247 13.28 -6.90 -4.97
N THR A 248 13.16 -5.60 -4.68
CA THR A 248 14.29 -4.78 -4.24
C THR A 248 14.85 -5.36 -2.93
N LYS A 249 16.16 -5.62 -2.90
CA LYS A 249 16.84 -6.34 -1.82
C LYS A 249 16.55 -5.77 -0.42
N ASP A 250 16.39 -4.46 -0.32
CA ASP A 250 16.16 -3.75 0.93
C ASP A 250 14.70 -3.25 1.12
N PHE A 251 13.74 -3.71 0.33
CA PHE A 251 12.35 -3.24 0.38
C PHE A 251 11.77 -3.30 1.81
N LEU A 252 11.79 -4.48 2.42
CA LEU A 252 11.32 -4.65 3.79
C LEU A 252 12.31 -4.11 4.81
N GLU A 253 13.61 -4.28 4.60
CA GLU A 253 14.63 -3.77 5.51
C GLU A 253 14.51 -2.25 5.68
N TRP A 254 14.36 -1.50 4.59
CA TRP A 254 14.13 -0.06 4.66
C TRP A 254 12.86 0.27 5.45
N SER A 255 11.79 -0.49 5.21
CA SER A 255 10.49 -0.25 5.85
C SER A 255 10.53 -0.46 7.37
N PHE A 256 11.30 -1.43 7.84
CA PHE A 256 11.34 -1.82 9.25
C PHE A 256 12.55 -1.31 10.05
N ARG A 257 13.52 -0.68 9.38
CA ARG A 257 14.73 -0.11 10.00
C ARG A 257 14.47 1.18 10.81
#